data_3d0963468c8a13bef522125e67683171
#
_entry.id   3d0963468c8a13bef522125e67683171
#
_cell.length_a   1.000
_cell.length_b   1.000
_cell.length_c   1.000
_cell.angle_alpha   90.00
_cell.angle_beta   90.00
_cell.angle_gamma   90.00
#
_symmetry.space_group_name_H-M   'P 1'
#
loop_
_entity.id
_entity.type
_entity.pdbx_description
1 polymer ?
#
loop_
_entity_poly.entity_id
_entity_poly.type
_entity_poly.pdbx_seq_one_letter_code
_entity_poly.pdbx_strand_id
1 'polypeptide(L)'
;MTIQEQLNAINATFVKLHKDFVRFEAEKKSLASRFSLEYSRVQQKWDQERSRVSAVKEDVLKYYRIAKDNSSKELVSSGVGGQRPDIARLNRMIEQINSYSRNDPVAGQIIDLASQYIVYLDNELSQIRSKEQLEMRNVDLKKTQEDEQLTEQKKQVLIACEKYLQGDDIADLVRLFEAIHKDYEITESYFKTWGQPVKRKRMMLFGFQQFALDVPQLLCGTLKNSLGHHFNETTKMVNCPCGFTTDSSEELFIEYVDRNEAYLKKGIQALILNFLRYFRPSEYKVSVFDYIHYNADILGPLSALANGKNSIIEKTASDSKSLKQNIAILADYYRKVESKLGTLSLFQYNK
;
A
#
# COMPACT_ATOMS: atom_id res chain seq x y z
N MET A 1 18.82 -16.20 13.53
CA MET A 1 17.83 -15.10 13.32
C MET A 1 16.53 -15.54 13.96
N THR A 2 15.93 -14.73 14.81
CA THR A 2 14.63 -15.03 15.43
C THR A 2 13.50 -14.87 14.41
N ILE A 3 12.33 -15.48 14.66
CA ILE A 3 11.13 -15.29 13.83
C ILE A 3 10.81 -13.79 13.69
N GLN A 4 10.93 -13.04 14.79
CA GLN A 4 10.67 -11.61 14.81
C GLN A 4 11.64 -10.82 13.91
N GLU A 5 12.92 -11.16 13.90
CA GLU A 5 13.92 -10.53 13.02
C GLU A 5 13.63 -10.82 11.54
N GLN A 6 13.24 -12.05 11.20
CA GLN A 6 12.85 -12.44 9.85
C GLN A 6 11.61 -11.67 9.38
N LEU A 7 10.57 -11.60 10.21
CA LEU A 7 9.34 -10.86 9.90
C LEU A 7 9.60 -9.37 9.77
N ASN A 8 10.46 -8.79 10.60
CA ASN A 8 10.86 -7.39 10.50
C ASN A 8 11.59 -7.10 9.19
N ALA A 9 12.49 -7.98 8.75
CA ALA A 9 13.21 -7.85 7.48
C ALA A 9 12.24 -7.94 6.28
N ILE A 10 11.31 -8.90 6.30
CA ILE A 10 10.26 -9.06 5.30
C ILE A 10 9.37 -7.81 5.26
N ASN A 11 8.94 -7.33 6.43
CA ASN A 11 8.09 -6.14 6.53
C ASN A 11 8.80 -4.87 6.01
N ALA A 12 10.09 -4.70 6.30
CA ALA A 12 10.88 -3.58 5.77
C ALA A 12 10.89 -3.56 4.23
N THR A 13 10.97 -4.73 3.61
CA THR A 13 10.85 -4.88 2.15
C THR A 13 9.46 -4.48 1.67
N PHE A 14 8.39 -4.92 2.32
CA PHE A 14 7.02 -4.55 1.96
C PHE A 14 6.75 -3.04 2.13
N VAL A 15 7.25 -2.42 3.20
CA VAL A 15 7.15 -0.96 3.38
C VAL A 15 7.78 -0.20 2.23
N LYS A 16 8.96 -0.65 1.76
CA LYS A 16 9.62 -0.05 0.58
C LYS A 16 8.77 -0.21 -0.67
N LEU A 17 8.28 -1.42 -0.93
CA LEU A 17 7.43 -1.73 -2.08
C LEU A 17 6.13 -0.92 -2.05
N HIS A 18 5.50 -0.82 -0.89
CA HIS A 18 4.28 0.00 -0.72
C HIS A 18 4.53 1.48 -1.07
N LYS A 19 5.65 2.04 -0.63
CA LYS A 19 6.05 3.42 -0.99
C LYS A 19 6.22 3.58 -2.50
N ASP A 20 6.84 2.61 -3.17
CA ASP A 20 6.99 2.64 -4.63
C ASP A 20 5.63 2.61 -5.34
N PHE A 21 4.69 1.78 -4.90
CA PHE A 21 3.33 1.76 -5.46
C PHE A 21 2.59 3.08 -5.27
N VAL A 22 2.64 3.67 -4.07
CA VAL A 22 2.02 4.97 -3.78
C VAL A 22 2.64 6.05 -4.66
N ARG A 23 3.96 6.01 -4.87
CA ARG A 23 4.65 6.93 -5.78
C ARG A 23 4.14 6.81 -7.21
N PHE A 24 4.02 5.59 -7.78
CA PHE A 24 3.48 5.38 -9.13
C PHE A 24 2.05 5.92 -9.29
N GLU A 25 1.18 5.70 -8.31
CA GLU A 25 -0.18 6.24 -8.35
C GLU A 25 -0.20 7.79 -8.30
N ALA A 26 0.67 8.41 -7.51
CA ALA A 26 0.83 9.86 -7.47
C ALA A 26 1.39 10.41 -8.79
N GLU A 27 2.40 9.75 -9.37
CA GLU A 27 2.96 10.11 -10.67
C GLU A 27 1.91 10.01 -11.78
N LYS A 28 1.08 8.97 -11.79
CA LYS A 28 -0.02 8.80 -12.76
C LYS A 28 -1.06 9.93 -12.67
N LYS A 29 -1.44 10.34 -11.45
CA LYS A 29 -2.33 11.50 -11.24
C LYS A 29 -1.68 12.80 -11.71
N SER A 30 -0.40 12.99 -11.40
CA SER A 30 0.38 14.16 -11.84
C SER A 30 0.48 14.23 -13.36
N LEU A 31 0.71 13.09 -14.03
CA LEU A 31 0.72 12.98 -15.48
C LEU A 31 -0.60 13.48 -16.09
N ALA A 32 -1.74 12.99 -15.61
CA ALA A 32 -3.06 13.38 -16.10
C ALA A 32 -3.29 14.88 -15.96
N SER A 33 -2.93 15.47 -14.83
CA SER A 33 -3.07 16.91 -14.58
C SER A 33 -2.17 17.74 -15.48
N ARG A 34 -0.91 17.31 -15.68
CA ARG A 34 0.06 18.00 -16.54
C ARG A 34 -0.41 18.03 -18.00
N PHE A 35 -0.87 16.90 -18.51
CA PHE A 35 -1.37 16.84 -19.89
C PHE A 35 -2.69 17.59 -20.06
N SER A 36 -3.58 17.63 -19.07
CA SER A 36 -4.77 18.49 -19.11
C SER A 36 -4.42 19.97 -19.26
N LEU A 37 -3.38 20.44 -18.56
CA LEU A 37 -2.88 21.81 -18.70
C LEU A 37 -2.24 22.04 -20.09
N GLU A 38 -1.50 21.07 -20.62
CA GLU A 38 -0.87 21.17 -21.94
C GLU A 38 -1.91 21.25 -23.04
N TYR A 39 -2.97 20.42 -23.00
CA TYR A 39 -4.13 20.52 -23.91
C TYR A 39 -4.80 21.90 -23.86
N SER A 40 -5.07 22.39 -22.66
CA SER A 40 -5.69 23.71 -22.49
C SER A 40 -4.84 24.83 -23.07
N ARG A 41 -3.51 24.77 -22.92
CA ARG A 41 -2.58 25.75 -23.52
C ARG A 41 -2.59 25.71 -25.04
N VAL A 42 -2.55 24.50 -25.62
CA VAL A 42 -2.62 24.32 -27.08
C VAL A 42 -3.94 24.88 -27.60
N GLN A 43 -5.06 24.51 -26.98
CA GLN A 43 -6.38 25.01 -27.39
C GLN A 43 -6.46 26.52 -27.29
N GLN A 44 -6.06 27.13 -26.18
CA GLN A 44 -6.08 28.58 -25.99
C GLN A 44 -5.25 29.34 -27.04
N LYS A 45 -4.05 28.82 -27.36
CA LYS A 45 -3.17 29.36 -28.38
C LYS A 45 -3.88 29.42 -29.74
N TRP A 46 -4.47 28.31 -30.16
CA TRP A 46 -5.13 28.23 -31.47
C TRP A 46 -6.48 28.96 -31.52
N ASP A 47 -7.20 29.03 -30.40
CA ASP A 47 -8.40 29.86 -30.28
C ASP A 47 -8.09 31.35 -30.47
N GLN A 48 -6.97 31.83 -29.91
CA GLN A 48 -6.50 33.22 -30.12
C GLN A 48 -6.16 33.50 -31.59
N GLU A 49 -5.43 32.57 -32.25
CA GLU A 49 -5.10 32.73 -33.68
C GLU A 49 -6.35 32.68 -34.57
N ARG A 50 -7.29 31.75 -34.32
CA ARG A 50 -8.58 31.69 -35.02
C ARG A 50 -9.38 32.96 -34.85
N SER A 51 -9.47 33.48 -33.64
CA SER A 51 -10.21 34.71 -33.34
C SER A 51 -9.62 35.89 -34.06
N ARG A 52 -8.30 36.01 -34.14
CA ARG A 52 -7.59 37.07 -34.87
C ARG A 52 -7.93 37.03 -36.36
N VAL A 53 -7.81 35.85 -36.99
CA VAL A 53 -8.09 35.71 -38.44
C VAL A 53 -9.59 35.92 -38.72
N SER A 54 -10.47 35.44 -37.85
CA SER A 54 -11.93 35.64 -37.97
C SER A 54 -12.32 37.10 -37.84
N ALA A 55 -11.70 37.85 -36.95
CA ALA A 55 -11.96 39.31 -36.83
C ALA A 55 -11.59 40.05 -38.12
N VAL A 56 -10.43 39.72 -38.73
CA VAL A 56 -10.06 40.31 -40.03
C VAL A 56 -11.06 39.91 -41.11
N LYS A 57 -11.56 38.68 -41.10
CA LYS A 57 -12.59 38.22 -42.06
C LYS A 57 -13.91 39.01 -41.90
N GLU A 58 -14.35 39.25 -40.68
CA GLU A 58 -15.54 40.05 -40.40
C GLU A 58 -15.37 41.51 -40.89
N ASP A 59 -14.21 42.10 -40.73
CA ASP A 59 -13.91 43.42 -41.29
C ASP A 59 -14.02 43.41 -42.83
N VAL A 60 -13.47 42.43 -43.52
CA VAL A 60 -13.59 42.28 -44.99
C VAL A 60 -15.06 42.13 -45.40
N LEU A 61 -15.84 41.32 -44.68
CA LEU A 61 -17.29 41.13 -44.94
C LEU A 61 -18.07 42.43 -44.71
N LYS A 62 -17.69 43.25 -43.76
CA LYS A 62 -18.29 44.56 -43.55
C LYS A 62 -18.09 45.45 -44.76
N TYR A 63 -16.89 45.55 -45.31
CA TYR A 63 -16.62 46.35 -46.54
C TYR A 63 -17.36 45.80 -47.76
N TYR A 64 -17.43 44.46 -47.89
CA TYR A 64 -18.25 43.84 -48.93
C TYR A 64 -19.71 44.26 -48.83
N ARG A 65 -20.34 44.23 -47.63
CA ARG A 65 -21.76 44.66 -47.44
C ARG A 65 -21.99 46.07 -47.87
N ILE A 66 -21.10 47.00 -47.50
CA ILE A 66 -21.20 48.41 -47.92
C ILE A 66 -21.09 48.55 -49.45
N ALA A 67 -20.16 47.82 -50.09
CA ALA A 67 -20.00 47.89 -51.54
C ALA A 67 -21.17 47.24 -52.30
N LYS A 68 -21.81 46.22 -51.70
CA LYS A 68 -22.92 45.48 -52.29
C LYS A 68 -24.14 46.37 -52.52
N ASP A 69 -24.37 47.34 -51.63
CA ASP A 69 -25.49 48.29 -51.78
C ASP A 69 -25.33 49.15 -53.02
N ASN A 70 -24.15 49.31 -53.56
CA ASN A 70 -23.78 50.14 -54.69
C ASN A 70 -23.32 49.38 -55.96
N SER A 71 -23.50 48.02 -55.95
CA SER A 71 -23.07 47.20 -57.09
C SER A 71 -24.00 45.98 -57.24
N SER A 72 -24.23 45.56 -58.45
CA SER A 72 -24.92 44.31 -58.79
C SER A 72 -24.03 43.09 -58.72
N LYS A 73 -22.72 43.26 -58.52
CA LYS A 73 -21.72 42.20 -58.45
C LYS A 73 -21.86 41.36 -57.18
N GLU A 74 -21.69 40.07 -57.29
CA GLU A 74 -21.75 39.17 -56.15
C GLU A 74 -20.35 38.70 -55.71
N LEU A 75 -20.27 38.24 -54.45
CA LEU A 75 -19.04 37.69 -53.86
C LEU A 75 -18.75 36.35 -54.47
N VAL A 76 -17.61 36.18 -55.11
CA VAL A 76 -17.17 34.92 -55.70
C VAL A 76 -16.17 34.27 -54.72
N SER A 77 -16.63 33.27 -53.99
CA SER A 77 -15.82 32.56 -53.00
C SER A 77 -14.95 31.40 -53.58
N SER A 78 -15.02 31.19 -54.88
CA SER A 78 -14.32 30.06 -55.56
C SER A 78 -13.17 30.55 -56.41
N GLY A 79 -12.04 30.83 -55.84
CA GLY A 79 -10.85 31.23 -56.59
C GLY A 79 -9.57 30.63 -56.00
N VAL A 80 -8.76 29.98 -56.84
CA VAL A 80 -7.37 29.62 -56.54
C VAL A 80 -6.57 30.95 -56.57
N GLY A 81 -5.92 31.30 -55.47
CA GLY A 81 -5.04 32.48 -55.40
C GLY A 81 -5.57 33.67 -54.62
N GLY A 82 -5.97 33.44 -53.37
CA GLY A 82 -6.36 34.52 -52.47
C GLY A 82 -5.20 35.46 -52.16
N GLN A 83 -5.51 36.73 -51.99
CA GLN A 83 -4.53 37.77 -51.62
C GLN A 83 -4.66 38.12 -50.13
N ARG A 84 -3.51 38.39 -49.47
CA ARG A 84 -3.48 38.86 -48.08
C ARG A 84 -4.28 40.14 -47.91
N PRO A 85 -5.16 40.22 -46.91
CA PRO A 85 -6.02 41.39 -46.66
C PRO A 85 -5.22 42.67 -46.44
N ASP A 86 -5.60 43.73 -47.20
CA ASP A 86 -5.18 45.11 -46.96
C ASP A 86 -6.41 45.95 -46.60
N ILE A 87 -6.73 45.95 -45.30
CA ILE A 87 -7.91 46.67 -44.75
C ILE A 87 -7.79 48.17 -44.99
N ALA A 88 -6.58 48.76 -44.91
CA ALA A 88 -6.37 50.18 -45.15
C ALA A 88 -6.67 50.55 -46.61
N ARG A 89 -6.42 49.65 -47.57
CA ARG A 89 -6.79 49.83 -48.95
C ARG A 89 -8.32 49.81 -49.15
N LEU A 90 -9.00 48.84 -48.54
CA LEU A 90 -10.47 48.76 -48.60
C LEU A 90 -11.12 50.00 -47.99
N ASN A 91 -10.59 50.50 -46.86
CA ASN A 91 -11.08 51.73 -46.21
C ASN A 91 -10.99 52.94 -47.15
N ARG A 92 -9.83 53.14 -47.79
CA ARG A 92 -9.64 54.27 -48.75
C ARG A 92 -10.56 54.13 -49.93
N MET A 93 -10.84 52.94 -50.43
CA MET A 93 -11.74 52.72 -51.55
C MET A 93 -13.21 52.98 -51.20
N ILE A 94 -13.64 52.65 -50.00
CA ILE A 94 -15.01 52.89 -49.51
C ILE A 94 -15.31 54.44 -49.53
N GLU A 95 -14.35 55.27 -49.12
CA GLU A 95 -14.49 56.74 -49.17
C GLU A 95 -14.67 57.27 -50.56
N GLN A 96 -14.35 56.55 -51.62
CA GLN A 96 -14.46 56.89 -53.00
C GLN A 96 -15.75 56.40 -53.68
N ILE A 97 -16.61 55.65 -52.99
CA ILE A 97 -17.87 55.14 -53.52
C ILE A 97 -18.85 56.32 -53.76
N ASN A 98 -19.35 56.37 -54.96
CA ASN A 98 -20.45 57.34 -55.28
C ASN A 98 -21.82 56.69 -54.93
N SER A 99 -22.37 57.03 -53.79
CA SER A 99 -23.64 56.55 -53.22
C SER A 99 -24.86 56.76 -54.11
N TYR A 100 -24.76 57.57 -55.15
CA TYR A 100 -25.82 57.83 -56.12
C TYR A 100 -25.77 57.00 -57.40
N SER A 101 -24.73 56.12 -57.54
CA SER A 101 -24.57 55.24 -58.68
C SER A 101 -24.92 53.80 -58.36
N ARG A 102 -25.88 53.19 -59.04
CA ARG A 102 -26.28 51.76 -58.85
C ARG A 102 -25.25 50.75 -59.33
N ASN A 103 -24.25 51.18 -60.12
CA ASN A 103 -23.16 50.32 -60.65
C ASN A 103 -21.82 51.11 -60.57
N ASP A 104 -21.41 51.43 -59.39
CA ASP A 104 -20.14 52.09 -59.16
C ASP A 104 -18.94 51.11 -59.43
N PRO A 105 -18.02 51.50 -60.32
CA PRO A 105 -16.86 50.64 -60.62
C PRO A 105 -15.95 50.42 -59.45
N VAL A 106 -15.87 51.37 -58.51
CA VAL A 106 -15.08 51.25 -57.26
C VAL A 106 -15.72 50.20 -56.36
N ALA A 107 -17.04 50.20 -56.19
CA ALA A 107 -17.77 49.20 -55.46
C ALA A 107 -17.55 47.77 -56.04
N GLY A 108 -17.53 47.62 -57.37
CA GLY A 108 -17.19 46.40 -58.05
C GLY A 108 -15.76 45.88 -57.74
N GLN A 109 -14.77 46.77 -57.70
CA GLN A 109 -13.39 46.46 -57.35
C GLN A 109 -13.25 46.05 -55.85
N ILE A 110 -14.00 46.67 -54.96
CA ILE A 110 -14.01 46.27 -53.54
C ILE A 110 -14.55 44.85 -53.40
N ILE A 111 -15.62 44.46 -54.12
CA ILE A 111 -16.19 43.13 -54.12
C ILE A 111 -15.13 42.08 -54.59
N ASP A 112 -14.38 42.38 -55.66
CA ASP A 112 -13.34 41.51 -56.20
C ASP A 112 -12.21 41.32 -55.22
N LEU A 113 -11.74 42.39 -54.56
CA LEU A 113 -10.73 42.34 -53.51
C LEU A 113 -11.23 41.60 -52.29
N ALA A 114 -12.44 41.85 -51.85
CA ALA A 114 -13.05 41.15 -50.71
C ALA A 114 -13.14 39.63 -51.00
N SER A 115 -13.50 39.22 -52.20
CA SER A 115 -13.52 37.82 -52.62
C SER A 115 -12.12 37.17 -52.49
N GLN A 116 -11.09 37.83 -53.00
CA GLN A 116 -9.71 37.35 -52.91
C GLN A 116 -9.23 37.26 -51.43
N TYR A 117 -9.56 38.24 -50.62
CA TYR A 117 -9.21 38.30 -49.22
C TYR A 117 -9.90 37.20 -48.40
N ILE A 118 -11.19 36.95 -48.67
CA ILE A 118 -11.93 35.85 -48.02
C ILE A 118 -11.33 34.49 -48.33
N VAL A 119 -10.99 34.21 -49.63
CA VAL A 119 -10.32 32.97 -50.00
C VAL A 119 -9.00 32.77 -49.27
N TYR A 120 -8.21 33.85 -49.16
CA TYR A 120 -6.94 33.78 -48.38
C TYR A 120 -7.19 33.46 -46.92
N LEU A 121 -8.15 34.14 -46.26
CA LEU A 121 -8.46 33.98 -44.85
C LEU A 121 -9.08 32.59 -44.56
N ASP A 122 -9.89 32.03 -45.46
CA ASP A 122 -10.41 30.68 -45.35
C ASP A 122 -9.32 29.63 -45.45
N ASN A 123 -8.33 29.84 -46.32
CA ASN A 123 -7.14 28.97 -46.40
C ASN A 123 -6.29 29.07 -45.12
N GLU A 124 -6.12 30.29 -44.57
CA GLU A 124 -5.40 30.50 -43.32
C GLU A 124 -6.09 29.83 -42.15
N LEU A 125 -7.42 29.92 -42.02
CA LEU A 125 -8.22 29.23 -41.02
C LEU A 125 -8.12 27.71 -41.14
N SER A 126 -8.07 27.18 -42.35
CA SER A 126 -7.89 25.74 -42.62
C SER A 126 -6.50 25.27 -42.19
N GLN A 127 -5.46 26.06 -42.46
CA GLN A 127 -4.11 25.78 -42.03
C GLN A 127 -3.97 25.80 -40.48
N ILE A 128 -4.62 26.77 -39.81
CA ILE A 128 -4.70 26.86 -38.35
C ILE A 128 -5.31 25.57 -37.77
N ARG A 129 -6.44 25.11 -38.32
CA ARG A 129 -7.09 23.85 -37.88
C ARG A 129 -6.16 22.63 -38.06
N SER A 130 -5.47 22.55 -39.18
CA SER A 130 -4.55 21.44 -39.44
C SER A 130 -3.35 21.44 -38.50
N LYS A 131 -2.78 22.61 -38.19
CA LYS A 131 -1.70 22.78 -37.21
C LYS A 131 -2.13 22.45 -35.80
N GLU A 132 -3.32 22.91 -35.40
CA GLU A 132 -3.93 22.57 -34.10
C GLU A 132 -4.07 21.04 -33.93
N GLN A 133 -4.65 20.37 -34.93
CA GLN A 133 -4.81 18.92 -34.90
C GLN A 133 -3.47 18.19 -34.79
N LEU A 134 -2.44 18.66 -35.49
CA LEU A 134 -1.12 18.08 -35.42
C LEU A 134 -0.50 18.25 -34.02
N GLU A 135 -0.61 19.46 -33.46
CA GLU A 135 -0.08 19.75 -32.13
C GLU A 135 -0.80 18.94 -31.04
N MET A 136 -2.14 18.80 -31.13
CA MET A 136 -2.91 17.96 -30.22
C MET A 136 -2.51 16.47 -30.31
N ARG A 137 -2.32 15.94 -31.53
CA ARG A 137 -1.81 14.57 -31.71
C ARG A 137 -0.44 14.35 -31.11
N ASN A 138 0.44 15.33 -31.17
CA ASN A 138 1.76 15.26 -30.57
C ASN A 138 1.68 15.20 -29.04
N VAL A 139 0.74 15.95 -28.45
CA VAL A 139 0.47 15.88 -27.00
C VAL A 139 -0.07 14.50 -26.62
N ASP A 140 -1.01 13.94 -27.40
CA ASP A 140 -1.53 12.59 -27.19
C ASP A 140 -0.42 11.51 -27.26
N LEU A 141 0.46 11.59 -28.24
CA LEU A 141 1.57 10.65 -28.39
C LEU A 141 2.53 10.70 -27.19
N LYS A 142 2.91 11.91 -26.74
CA LYS A 142 3.74 12.06 -25.56
C LYS A 142 3.09 11.48 -24.32
N LYS A 143 1.79 11.77 -24.11
CA LYS A 143 1.03 11.24 -22.99
C LYS A 143 1.01 9.72 -22.99
N THR A 144 0.73 9.10 -24.15
CA THR A 144 0.72 7.65 -24.30
C THR A 144 2.08 7.04 -23.98
N GLN A 145 3.15 7.61 -24.51
CA GLN A 145 4.52 7.13 -24.26
C GLN A 145 4.91 7.21 -22.79
N GLU A 146 4.59 8.30 -22.11
CA GLU A 146 4.89 8.46 -20.68
C GLU A 146 4.03 7.53 -19.81
N ASP A 147 2.74 7.32 -20.15
CA ASP A 147 1.86 6.37 -19.44
C ASP A 147 2.32 4.91 -19.63
N GLU A 148 2.76 4.55 -20.84
CA GLU A 148 3.34 3.23 -21.14
C GLU A 148 4.63 2.99 -20.36
N GLN A 149 5.54 3.98 -20.32
CA GLN A 149 6.79 3.88 -19.55
C GLN A 149 6.50 3.69 -18.05
N LEU A 150 5.57 4.47 -17.49
CA LEU A 150 5.19 4.36 -16.08
C LEU A 150 4.54 3.01 -15.78
N THR A 151 3.70 2.51 -16.67
CA THR A 151 3.04 1.20 -16.56
C THR A 151 4.06 0.06 -16.60
N GLU A 152 5.04 0.13 -17.49
CA GLU A 152 6.10 -0.89 -17.57
C GLU A 152 7.00 -0.86 -16.33
N GLN A 153 7.37 0.31 -15.81
CA GLN A 153 8.11 0.42 -14.54
C GLN A 153 7.34 -0.23 -13.38
N LYS A 154 6.02 0.05 -13.26
CA LYS A 154 5.16 -0.58 -12.26
C LYS A 154 5.15 -2.11 -12.39
N LYS A 155 5.06 -2.61 -13.61
CA LYS A 155 5.09 -4.06 -13.91
C LYS A 155 6.42 -4.70 -13.50
N GLN A 156 7.55 -4.05 -13.75
CA GLN A 156 8.87 -4.55 -13.34
C GLN A 156 8.99 -4.63 -11.81
N VAL A 157 8.49 -3.63 -11.08
CA VAL A 157 8.43 -3.67 -9.62
C VAL A 157 7.56 -4.82 -9.13
N LEU A 158 6.40 -5.08 -9.77
CA LEU A 158 5.54 -6.22 -9.43
C LEU A 158 6.25 -7.56 -9.62
N ILE A 159 6.91 -7.77 -10.75
CA ILE A 159 7.67 -9.00 -11.02
C ILE A 159 8.77 -9.21 -9.98
N ALA A 160 9.49 -8.14 -9.61
CA ALA A 160 10.51 -8.22 -8.56
C ALA A 160 9.89 -8.60 -7.20
N CYS A 161 8.71 -8.08 -6.88
CA CYS A 161 7.97 -8.42 -5.66
C CYS A 161 7.52 -9.88 -5.64
N GLU A 162 6.92 -10.36 -6.72
CA GLU A 162 6.49 -11.76 -6.83
C GLU A 162 7.68 -12.72 -6.70
N LYS A 163 8.81 -12.38 -7.34
CA LYS A 163 10.05 -13.16 -7.20
C LYS A 163 10.54 -13.18 -5.76
N TYR A 164 10.49 -12.06 -5.05
CA TYR A 164 10.87 -12.00 -3.63
C TYR A 164 9.95 -12.87 -2.77
N LEU A 165 8.63 -12.84 -3.00
CA LEU A 165 7.65 -13.65 -2.27
C LEU A 165 7.83 -15.17 -2.47
N GLN A 166 8.45 -15.57 -3.58
CA GLN A 166 8.79 -16.97 -3.89
C GLN A 166 10.22 -17.34 -3.44
N GLY A 167 10.95 -16.39 -2.86
CA GLY A 167 12.34 -16.58 -2.45
C GLY A 167 12.52 -17.36 -1.14
N ASP A 168 13.78 -17.63 -0.83
CA ASP A 168 14.18 -18.48 0.29
C ASP A 168 13.73 -17.91 1.65
N ASP A 169 13.71 -16.59 1.84
CA ASP A 169 13.30 -15.95 3.10
C ASP A 169 11.89 -16.34 3.54
N ILE A 170 10.93 -16.36 2.60
CA ILE A 170 9.55 -16.77 2.86
C ILE A 170 9.46 -18.29 3.03
N ALA A 171 10.16 -19.05 2.21
CA ALA A 171 10.20 -20.50 2.30
C ALA A 171 10.80 -20.98 3.64
N ASP A 172 11.84 -20.32 4.12
CA ASP A 172 12.46 -20.63 5.41
C ASP A 172 11.52 -20.31 6.58
N LEU A 173 10.77 -19.21 6.50
CA LEU A 173 9.75 -18.88 7.50
C LEU A 173 8.64 -19.94 7.54
N VAL A 174 8.18 -20.41 6.39
CA VAL A 174 7.19 -21.50 6.30
C VAL A 174 7.73 -22.78 6.91
N ARG A 175 8.95 -23.18 6.55
CA ARG A 175 9.60 -24.37 7.12
C ARG A 175 9.71 -24.29 8.65
N LEU A 176 10.04 -23.11 9.16
CA LEU A 176 10.12 -22.87 10.60
C LEU A 176 8.74 -23.02 11.26
N PHE A 177 7.68 -22.45 10.67
CA PHE A 177 6.31 -22.59 11.19
C PHE A 177 5.85 -24.05 11.18
N GLU A 178 6.11 -24.77 10.10
CA GLU A 178 5.78 -26.19 9.98
C GLU A 178 6.54 -27.04 11.00
N ALA A 179 7.82 -26.76 11.23
CA ALA A 179 8.60 -27.44 12.24
C ALA A 179 8.03 -27.27 13.65
N ILE A 180 7.62 -26.04 14.00
CA ILE A 180 6.99 -25.73 15.28
C ILE A 180 5.62 -26.43 15.40
N HIS A 181 4.80 -26.42 14.35
CA HIS A 181 3.53 -27.14 14.34
C HIS A 181 3.68 -28.63 14.50
N LYS A 182 4.64 -29.23 13.81
CA LYS A 182 4.93 -30.67 13.95
C LYS A 182 5.33 -31.03 15.39
N ASP A 183 6.04 -30.11 16.05
CA ASP A 183 6.41 -30.27 17.44
C ASP A 183 5.21 -30.17 18.40
N TYR A 184 4.22 -29.33 18.06
CA TYR A 184 2.97 -29.22 18.79
C TYR A 184 2.07 -30.45 18.66
N GLU A 185 1.86 -30.97 17.47
CA GLU A 185 1.05 -32.18 17.23
C GLU A 185 1.56 -33.40 18.03
N ILE A 186 2.86 -33.56 18.15
CA ILE A 186 3.43 -34.62 18.96
C ILE A 186 3.18 -34.40 20.46
N THR A 187 3.17 -33.14 20.92
CA THR A 187 2.85 -32.80 22.30
C THR A 187 1.38 -33.09 22.62
N GLU A 188 0.47 -32.85 21.68
CA GLU A 188 -0.96 -33.15 21.83
C GLU A 188 -1.22 -34.67 21.90
N SER A 189 -0.46 -35.48 21.21
CA SER A 189 -0.54 -36.94 21.30
C SER A 189 -0.12 -37.50 22.66
N TYR A 190 0.67 -36.74 23.44
CA TYR A 190 1.13 -37.11 24.78
C TYR A 190 -0.02 -37.36 25.76
N PHE A 191 -1.11 -36.59 25.71
CA PHE A 191 -2.29 -36.81 26.56
C PHE A 191 -3.02 -38.11 26.28
N LYS A 192 -2.96 -38.60 25.06
CA LYS A 192 -3.55 -39.89 24.67
C LYS A 192 -2.72 -41.07 25.18
N THR A 193 -1.47 -40.82 25.56
CA THR A 193 -0.49 -41.85 25.98
C THR A 193 0.04 -41.60 27.40
N TRP A 194 -0.78 -41.04 28.30
CA TRP A 194 -0.40 -40.73 29.67
C TRP A 194 0.25 -41.93 30.35
N GLY A 195 1.47 -41.68 30.87
CA GLY A 195 2.27 -42.75 31.53
C GLY A 195 3.31 -43.43 30.65
N GLN A 196 3.34 -43.22 29.35
CA GLN A 196 4.42 -43.75 28.50
C GLN A 196 5.59 -42.74 28.42
N PRO A 197 6.85 -43.18 28.35
CA PRO A 197 7.99 -42.32 28.18
C PRO A 197 7.94 -41.67 26.77
N VAL A 198 7.65 -40.38 26.71
CA VAL A 198 7.66 -39.62 25.47
C VAL A 198 8.98 -38.89 25.34
N LYS A 199 9.57 -38.90 24.14
CA LYS A 199 10.74 -38.07 23.84
C LYS A 199 10.33 -36.60 24.01
N ARG A 200 10.86 -35.93 25.02
CA ARG A 200 10.59 -34.52 25.28
C ARG A 200 11.19 -33.67 24.18
N LYS A 201 10.43 -32.69 23.74
CA LYS A 201 10.90 -31.67 22.83
C LYS A 201 11.36 -30.44 23.56
N ARG A 202 12.29 -29.71 22.94
CA ARG A 202 12.90 -28.52 23.51
C ARG A 202 11.97 -27.27 23.47
N MET A 203 10.85 -27.37 22.76
CA MET A 203 9.93 -26.22 22.58
C MET A 203 8.52 -26.61 22.97
N MET A 204 7.87 -25.76 23.76
CA MET A 204 6.46 -25.83 24.13
C MET A 204 5.71 -24.70 23.45
N LEU A 205 4.79 -25.04 22.54
CA LEU A 205 3.92 -24.06 21.90
C LEU A 205 2.78 -23.69 22.85
N PHE A 206 2.51 -22.40 23.04
CA PHE A 206 1.41 -21.92 23.88
C PHE A 206 0.42 -21.01 23.14
N GLY A 207 0.63 -20.72 21.88
CA GLY A 207 -0.31 -19.91 21.09
C GLY A 207 0.29 -19.34 19.82
N PHE A 208 -0.39 -18.34 19.30
CA PHE A 208 0.02 -17.59 18.12
C PHE A 208 0.05 -16.12 18.44
N GLN A 209 1.11 -15.45 18.02
CA GLN A 209 1.20 -14.00 17.99
C GLN A 209 0.85 -13.52 16.58
N GLN A 210 0.08 -12.45 16.50
CA GLN A 210 -0.22 -11.81 15.22
C GLN A 210 0.82 -10.73 14.91
N PHE A 211 1.34 -10.75 13.70
CA PHE A 211 2.29 -9.79 13.19
C PHE A 211 1.72 -9.11 11.94
N ALA A 212 1.59 -7.77 11.98
CA ALA A 212 1.09 -7.01 10.84
C ALA A 212 2.17 -6.85 9.76
N LEU A 213 1.80 -7.04 8.50
CA LEU A 213 2.65 -6.78 7.34
C LEU A 213 2.08 -5.65 6.48
N ASP A 214 2.92 -4.68 6.12
CA ASP A 214 2.57 -3.57 5.22
C ASP A 214 2.58 -4.00 3.73
N VAL A 215 2.00 -5.16 3.47
CA VAL A 215 1.96 -5.72 2.12
C VAL A 215 0.98 -4.95 1.23
N PRO A 216 1.38 -4.55 0.00
CA PRO A 216 0.46 -3.99 -0.98
C PRO A 216 -0.72 -4.93 -1.25
N GLN A 217 -1.94 -4.39 -1.36
CA GLN A 217 -3.17 -5.20 -1.50
C GLN A 217 -3.09 -6.20 -2.67
N LEU A 218 -2.52 -5.78 -3.79
CA LEU A 218 -2.39 -6.61 -4.99
C LEU A 218 -1.43 -7.82 -4.82
N LEU A 219 -0.57 -7.81 -3.80
CA LEU A 219 0.36 -8.91 -3.49
C LEU A 219 -0.15 -9.84 -2.38
N CYS A 220 -1.28 -9.52 -1.74
CA CYS A 220 -1.83 -10.33 -0.65
C CYS A 220 -2.14 -11.77 -1.10
N GLY A 221 -2.71 -11.95 -2.30
CA GLY A 221 -2.99 -13.28 -2.85
C GLY A 221 -1.74 -14.12 -3.06
N THR A 222 -0.68 -13.53 -3.61
CA THR A 222 0.62 -14.22 -3.79
C THR A 222 1.23 -14.62 -2.44
N LEU A 223 1.22 -13.71 -1.47
CA LEU A 223 1.71 -14.00 -0.11
C LEU A 223 0.87 -15.08 0.58
N LYS A 224 -0.45 -15.06 0.37
CA LYS A 224 -1.35 -16.12 0.87
C LYS A 224 -1.01 -17.49 0.29
N ASN A 225 -0.69 -17.55 -1.00
CA ASN A 225 -0.27 -18.80 -1.62
C ASN A 225 1.05 -19.33 -1.01
N SER A 226 1.97 -18.43 -0.64
CA SER A 226 3.26 -18.80 -0.04
C SER A 226 3.16 -19.17 1.45
N LEU A 227 2.43 -18.38 2.26
CA LEU A 227 2.29 -18.58 3.71
C LEU A 227 1.10 -19.44 4.12
N GLY A 228 0.20 -19.78 3.20
CA GLY A 228 -0.97 -20.61 3.46
C GLY A 228 -1.88 -20.04 4.54
N HIS A 229 -2.30 -20.88 5.48
CA HIS A 229 -3.20 -20.52 6.59
C HIS A 229 -2.56 -19.59 7.63
N HIS A 230 -1.24 -19.41 7.58
CA HIS A 230 -0.52 -18.50 8.48
C HIS A 230 -0.75 -17.02 8.14
N PHE A 231 -1.19 -16.69 6.93
CA PHE A 231 -1.45 -15.32 6.50
C PHE A 231 -2.94 -15.05 6.29
N ASN A 232 -3.44 -13.99 6.94
CA ASN A 232 -4.79 -13.49 6.75
C ASN A 232 -4.76 -12.28 5.81
N GLU A 233 -5.31 -12.43 4.59
CA GLU A 233 -5.34 -11.39 3.56
C GLU A 233 -6.16 -10.15 3.97
N THR A 234 -7.25 -10.36 4.71
CA THR A 234 -8.17 -9.28 5.09
C THR A 234 -7.53 -8.35 6.11
N THR A 235 -6.88 -8.93 7.12
CA THR A 235 -6.23 -8.18 8.21
C THR A 235 -4.76 -7.90 7.93
N LYS A 236 -4.18 -8.53 6.89
CA LYS A 236 -2.74 -8.50 6.56
C LYS A 236 -1.85 -8.95 7.73
N MET A 237 -2.35 -9.88 8.51
CA MET A 237 -1.67 -10.42 9.68
C MET A 237 -1.08 -11.80 9.41
N VAL A 238 0.13 -12.02 9.92
CA VAL A 238 0.75 -13.35 9.99
C VAL A 238 0.56 -13.92 11.37
N ASN A 239 0.04 -15.13 11.46
CA ASN A 239 -0.09 -15.89 12.70
C ASN A 239 1.21 -16.66 12.97
N CYS A 240 2.06 -16.07 13.82
CA CYS A 240 3.34 -16.64 14.20
C CYS A 240 3.16 -17.59 15.38
N PRO A 241 3.57 -18.86 15.28
CA PRO A 241 3.54 -19.75 16.42
C PRO A 241 4.50 -19.26 17.52
N CYS A 242 4.00 -19.20 18.76
CA CYS A 242 4.76 -18.78 19.93
C CYS A 242 4.97 -19.94 20.89
N GLY A 243 6.20 -20.12 21.33
CA GLY A 243 6.58 -21.16 22.27
C GLY A 243 7.76 -20.79 23.14
N PHE A 244 7.96 -21.55 24.22
CA PHE A 244 9.15 -21.48 25.05
C PHE A 244 10.11 -22.63 24.76
N THR A 245 11.40 -22.35 24.80
CA THR A 245 12.40 -23.41 24.91
C THR A 245 12.44 -23.89 26.36
N THR A 246 12.41 -25.19 26.54
CA THR A 246 12.32 -25.80 27.88
C THR A 246 13.67 -26.03 28.56
N ASP A 247 14.75 -25.70 27.87
CA ASP A 247 16.14 -25.89 28.31
C ASP A 247 16.89 -24.54 28.51
N SER A 248 16.22 -23.40 28.33
CA SER A 248 16.77 -22.07 28.58
C SER A 248 15.89 -21.27 29.56
N SER A 249 16.50 -20.28 30.20
CA SER A 249 15.74 -19.26 30.98
C SER A 249 15.19 -18.24 29.98
N GLU A 250 13.91 -18.26 29.78
CA GLU A 250 13.22 -17.27 28.95
C GLU A 250 12.30 -16.40 29.80
N GLU A 251 12.19 -15.12 29.42
CA GLU A 251 11.29 -14.18 30.04
C GLU A 251 10.16 -13.87 29.05
N LEU A 252 8.91 -13.89 29.53
CA LEU A 252 7.75 -13.48 28.80
C LEU A 252 7.13 -12.24 29.42
N PHE A 253 7.11 -11.14 28.69
CA PHE A 253 6.41 -9.92 29.07
C PHE A 253 5.06 -9.88 28.37
N ILE A 254 3.98 -9.74 29.13
CA ILE A 254 2.62 -9.60 28.62
C ILE A 254 2.12 -8.21 29.01
N GLU A 255 2.01 -7.33 28.02
CA GLU A 255 1.38 -6.02 28.19
C GLU A 255 -0.13 -6.11 27.97
N TYR A 256 -0.90 -5.50 28.87
CA TYR A 256 -2.35 -5.50 28.77
C TYR A 256 -2.94 -4.16 29.19
N VAL A 257 -4.18 -3.89 28.79
CA VAL A 257 -4.97 -2.75 29.27
C VAL A 257 -6.09 -3.27 30.19
N ASP A 258 -6.51 -2.48 31.17
CA ASP A 258 -7.44 -2.88 32.24
C ASP A 258 -8.71 -3.58 31.73
N ARG A 259 -9.28 -3.11 30.62
CA ARG A 259 -10.44 -3.75 29.98
C ARG A 259 -10.22 -5.20 29.53
N ASN A 260 -8.96 -5.63 29.43
CA ASN A 260 -8.56 -6.94 28.96
C ASN A 260 -8.08 -7.87 30.08
N GLU A 261 -8.22 -7.48 31.34
CA GLU A 261 -7.75 -8.26 32.50
C GLU A 261 -8.31 -9.70 32.53
N ALA A 262 -9.59 -9.88 32.20
CA ALA A 262 -10.21 -11.21 32.14
C ALA A 262 -9.55 -12.12 31.10
N TYR A 263 -9.10 -11.57 29.96
CA TYR A 263 -8.35 -12.31 28.94
C TYR A 263 -6.94 -12.63 29.39
N LEU A 264 -6.27 -11.71 30.08
CA LEU A 264 -4.97 -11.93 30.68
C LEU A 264 -5.03 -13.10 31.67
N LYS A 265 -5.97 -13.11 32.60
CA LYS A 265 -6.17 -14.21 33.57
C LYS A 265 -6.34 -15.55 32.88
N LYS A 266 -7.19 -15.62 31.86
CA LYS A 266 -7.39 -16.84 31.05
C LYS A 266 -6.14 -17.24 30.31
N GLY A 267 -5.37 -16.30 29.78
CA GLY A 267 -4.10 -16.53 29.11
C GLY A 267 -3.06 -17.14 30.05
N ILE A 268 -2.91 -16.60 31.27
CA ILE A 268 -1.99 -17.12 32.29
C ILE A 268 -2.43 -18.53 32.73
N GLN A 269 -3.73 -18.75 32.95
CA GLN A 269 -4.25 -20.08 33.31
C GLN A 269 -3.99 -21.10 32.19
N ALA A 270 -4.20 -20.71 30.91
CA ALA A 270 -3.91 -21.56 29.76
C ALA A 270 -2.40 -21.87 29.65
N LEU A 271 -1.55 -20.88 29.92
CA LEU A 271 -0.09 -21.08 29.96
C LEU A 271 0.30 -22.12 31.05
N ILE A 272 -0.20 -21.98 32.25
CA ILE A 272 0.02 -22.94 33.34
C ILE A 272 -0.47 -24.33 32.97
N LEU A 273 -1.67 -24.44 32.37
CA LEU A 273 -2.20 -25.70 31.89
C LEU A 273 -1.31 -26.34 30.82
N ASN A 274 -0.73 -25.54 29.93
CA ASN A 274 0.21 -26.04 28.94
C ASN A 274 1.50 -26.59 29.61
N PHE A 275 2.01 -25.95 30.66
CA PHE A 275 3.10 -26.51 31.45
C PHE A 275 2.70 -27.85 32.09
N LEU A 276 1.48 -27.96 32.65
CA LEU A 276 0.95 -29.23 33.17
C LEU A 276 0.85 -30.30 32.08
N ARG A 277 0.57 -29.93 30.84
CA ARG A 277 0.54 -30.88 29.70
C ARG A 277 1.93 -31.33 29.28
N TYR A 278 2.93 -30.47 29.39
CA TYR A 278 4.28 -30.72 28.90
C TYR A 278 5.18 -31.40 29.90
N PHE A 279 5.06 -31.07 31.18
CA PHE A 279 5.87 -31.57 32.27
C PHE A 279 5.09 -32.47 33.21
N ARG A 280 5.77 -33.46 33.80
CA ARG A 280 5.18 -34.20 34.90
C ARG A 280 5.07 -33.34 36.15
N PRO A 281 4.10 -33.60 37.05
CA PRO A 281 3.92 -32.81 38.27
C PRO A 281 5.15 -32.66 39.15
N SER A 282 6.11 -33.60 39.08
CA SER A 282 7.39 -33.56 39.84
C SER A 282 8.48 -32.76 39.17
N GLU A 283 8.31 -32.31 37.94
CA GLU A 283 9.37 -31.73 37.11
C GLU A 283 9.35 -30.21 37.08
N TYR A 284 8.27 -29.59 37.54
CA TYR A 284 8.17 -28.15 37.59
C TYR A 284 7.34 -27.68 38.78
N LYS A 285 7.54 -26.43 39.17
CA LYS A 285 6.73 -25.71 40.13
C LYS A 285 6.37 -24.34 39.58
N VAL A 286 5.18 -23.89 39.94
CA VAL A 286 4.66 -22.56 39.55
C VAL A 286 4.60 -21.71 40.82
N SER A 287 5.36 -20.62 40.84
CA SER A 287 5.27 -19.59 41.87
C SER A 287 4.64 -18.33 41.27
N VAL A 288 3.62 -17.82 41.95
CA VAL A 288 2.89 -16.62 41.51
C VAL A 288 3.08 -15.52 42.53
N PHE A 289 3.46 -14.32 42.04
CA PHE A 289 3.51 -13.12 42.81
C PHE A 289 2.55 -12.08 42.23
N ASP A 290 1.49 -11.73 42.97
CA ASP A 290 0.48 -10.76 42.59
C ASP A 290 0.53 -9.57 43.51
N TYR A 291 1.23 -8.51 43.13
CA TYR A 291 1.43 -7.31 43.91
C TYR A 291 0.25 -6.31 43.81
N ILE A 292 -0.42 -6.29 42.66
CA ILE A 292 -1.40 -5.23 42.33
C ILE A 292 -2.81 -5.64 42.74
N HIS A 293 -3.13 -6.91 42.65
CA HIS A 293 -4.50 -7.40 42.76
C HIS A 293 -4.77 -8.23 44.02
N TYR A 294 -4.33 -7.77 45.17
CA TYR A 294 -4.57 -8.34 46.50
C TYR A 294 -5.72 -9.35 46.51
N ASN A 295 -5.46 -10.63 46.37
CA ASN A 295 -6.44 -11.71 46.26
C ASN A 295 -7.18 -11.81 44.90
N ALA A 296 -6.77 -11.10 43.84
CA ALA A 296 -7.32 -11.39 42.54
C ALA A 296 -7.03 -12.84 42.17
N ASP A 297 -8.06 -13.59 41.83
CA ASP A 297 -7.93 -15.01 41.51
C ASP A 297 -7.34 -15.20 40.11
N ILE A 298 -6.06 -14.84 39.99
CA ILE A 298 -5.32 -14.98 38.73
C ILE A 298 -5.20 -16.45 38.33
N LEU A 299 -5.19 -17.33 39.33
CA LEU A 299 -5.13 -18.78 39.13
C LEU A 299 -6.51 -19.39 38.86
N GLY A 300 -7.59 -18.73 39.29
CA GLY A 300 -8.95 -19.27 39.15
C GLY A 300 -9.08 -20.71 39.66
N PRO A 301 -9.65 -21.63 38.86
CA PRO A 301 -9.78 -23.03 39.22
C PRO A 301 -8.46 -23.74 39.53
N LEU A 302 -7.35 -23.23 39.02
CA LEU A 302 -6.01 -23.82 39.25
C LEU A 302 -5.51 -23.59 40.69
N SER A 303 -6.14 -22.70 41.45
CA SER A 303 -5.83 -22.49 42.87
C SER A 303 -6.01 -23.77 43.71
N ALA A 304 -6.88 -24.67 43.28
CA ALA A 304 -7.01 -26.00 43.89
C ALA A 304 -5.73 -26.84 43.85
N LEU A 305 -4.87 -26.61 42.88
CA LEU A 305 -3.57 -27.28 42.73
C LEU A 305 -2.50 -26.70 43.67
N ALA A 306 -2.81 -25.61 44.38
CA ALA A 306 -1.91 -24.99 45.38
C ALA A 306 -2.06 -25.62 46.78
N ASN A 307 -3.05 -26.48 46.99
CA ASN A 307 -3.37 -27.05 48.28
C ASN A 307 -2.80 -28.47 48.42
N GLY A 308 -1.74 -28.63 49.24
CA GLY A 308 -1.20 -29.92 49.59
C GLY A 308 0.34 -29.96 49.79
N LYS A 309 0.86 -31.01 50.42
CA LYS A 309 2.31 -31.14 50.70
C LYS A 309 3.19 -31.26 49.43
N ASN A 310 2.60 -31.64 48.32
CA ASN A 310 3.29 -31.81 47.03
C ASN A 310 2.61 -30.94 45.94
N SER A 311 2.12 -29.74 46.32
CA SER A 311 1.46 -28.85 45.37
C SER A 311 2.41 -28.45 44.24
N ILE A 312 1.86 -28.46 43.03
CA ILE A 312 2.55 -28.00 41.83
C ILE A 312 2.60 -26.46 41.80
N ILE A 313 1.55 -25.82 42.31
CA ILE A 313 1.44 -24.37 42.41
C ILE A 313 1.70 -23.99 43.85
N GLU A 314 2.63 -23.09 44.08
CA GLU A 314 2.89 -22.54 45.38
C GLU A 314 1.83 -21.49 45.76
N LYS A 315 1.64 -21.26 47.05
CA LYS A 315 0.72 -20.23 47.52
C LYS A 315 1.12 -18.86 46.95
N THR A 316 0.17 -18.19 46.33
CA THR A 316 0.40 -16.87 45.74
C THR A 316 0.95 -15.90 46.80
N ALA A 317 2.07 -15.24 46.49
CA ALA A 317 2.64 -14.20 47.34
C ALA A 317 2.05 -12.84 46.90
N SER A 318 1.49 -12.09 47.86
CA SER A 318 0.85 -10.79 47.62
C SER A 318 1.58 -9.62 48.34
N ASP A 319 2.58 -9.92 49.14
CA ASP A 319 3.37 -8.93 49.87
C ASP A 319 4.88 -9.23 49.84
N SER A 320 5.69 -8.22 50.16
CA SER A 320 7.15 -8.32 50.08
C SER A 320 7.75 -9.40 50.99
N LYS A 321 7.08 -9.75 52.11
CA LYS A 321 7.56 -10.77 53.05
C LYS A 321 7.32 -12.17 52.46
N SER A 322 6.13 -12.43 51.94
CA SER A 322 5.78 -13.70 51.29
C SER A 322 6.60 -13.89 50.00
N LEU A 323 6.87 -12.82 49.25
CA LEU A 323 7.76 -12.88 48.10
C LEU A 323 9.17 -13.29 48.48
N LYS A 324 9.77 -12.65 49.51
CA LYS A 324 11.09 -13.00 50.01
C LYS A 324 11.18 -14.45 50.49
N GLN A 325 10.14 -14.96 51.15
CA GLN A 325 10.05 -16.35 51.56
C GLN A 325 10.01 -17.30 50.37
N ASN A 326 9.17 -17.01 49.37
CA ASN A 326 9.08 -17.83 48.15
C ASN A 326 10.40 -17.84 47.38
N ILE A 327 11.04 -16.67 47.23
CA ILE A 327 12.37 -16.58 46.58
C ILE A 327 13.42 -17.37 47.36
N ALA A 328 13.42 -17.31 48.68
CA ALA A 328 14.37 -18.07 49.51
C ALA A 328 14.17 -19.60 49.34
N ILE A 329 12.90 -20.05 49.30
CA ILE A 329 12.55 -21.47 49.04
C ILE A 329 13.01 -21.91 47.65
N LEU A 330 12.77 -21.09 46.63
CA LEU A 330 13.22 -21.36 45.28
C LEU A 330 14.74 -21.40 45.16
N ALA A 331 15.42 -20.44 45.77
CA ALA A 331 16.88 -20.38 45.78
C ALA A 331 17.51 -21.62 46.48
N ASP A 332 16.90 -22.05 47.58
CA ASP A 332 17.36 -23.26 48.30
C ASP A 332 17.10 -24.55 47.50
N TYR A 333 15.95 -24.61 46.85
CA TYR A 333 15.63 -25.69 45.91
C TYR A 333 16.63 -25.71 44.73
N TYR A 334 16.90 -24.56 44.12
CA TYR A 334 17.85 -24.42 43.01
C TYR A 334 19.24 -24.90 43.43
N ARG A 335 19.76 -24.47 44.59
CA ARG A 335 21.06 -24.93 45.11
C ARG A 335 21.12 -26.45 45.30
N LYS A 336 20.03 -27.04 45.79
CA LYS A 336 19.93 -28.50 45.94
C LYS A 336 19.95 -29.24 44.62
N VAL A 337 19.29 -28.65 43.62
CA VAL A 337 19.27 -29.21 42.27
C VAL A 337 20.64 -29.05 41.62
N GLU A 338 21.23 -27.84 41.69
CA GLU A 338 22.55 -27.55 41.14
C GLU A 338 23.65 -28.45 41.75
N SER A 339 23.60 -28.67 43.03
CA SER A 339 24.56 -29.58 43.72
C SER A 339 24.46 -31.04 43.25
N LYS A 340 23.28 -31.46 42.73
CA LYS A 340 23.07 -32.79 42.15
C LYS A 340 23.40 -32.87 40.66
N LEU A 341 23.20 -31.78 39.94
CA LEU A 341 23.42 -31.75 38.48
C LEU A 341 24.91 -31.59 38.13
N GLY A 342 25.70 -30.95 38.99
CA GLY A 342 27.07 -30.56 38.69
C GLY A 342 27.11 -29.61 37.50
N THR A 343 27.76 -30.04 36.42
CA THR A 343 27.84 -29.26 35.15
C THR A 343 26.75 -29.59 34.16
N LEU A 344 25.85 -30.51 34.46
CA LEU A 344 24.80 -30.96 33.57
C LEU A 344 23.56 -30.05 33.67
N SER A 345 22.91 -29.77 32.54
CA SER A 345 21.57 -29.19 32.57
C SER A 345 20.54 -30.22 33.07
N LEU A 346 19.41 -29.79 33.62
CA LEU A 346 18.29 -30.65 33.99
C LEU A 346 17.85 -31.59 32.84
N PHE A 347 17.92 -31.11 31.63
CA PHE A 347 17.62 -31.88 30.42
C PHE A 347 18.67 -32.99 30.17
N GLN A 348 19.95 -32.68 30.39
CA GLN A 348 21.05 -33.67 30.25
C GLN A 348 21.03 -34.74 31.36
N TYR A 349 20.65 -34.33 32.58
CA TYR A 349 20.53 -35.23 33.71
C TYR A 349 19.35 -36.21 33.58
N ASN A 350 18.26 -35.78 32.93
CA ASN A 350 17.07 -36.61 32.74
C ASN A 350 17.07 -37.43 31.42
N LYS A 351 18.13 -37.41 30.67
CA LYS A 351 18.38 -38.33 29.55
C LYS A 351 18.90 -39.69 30.07
#